data_d4c6417522cfd55f2f58ae33eaf7137b
#
_entry.id   d4c6417522cfd55f2f58ae33eaf7137b
#
_cell.length_a   1.000
_cell.length_b   1.000
_cell.length_c   1.000
_cell.angle_alpha   90.00
_cell.angle_beta   90.00
_cell.angle_gamma   90.00
#
_symmetry.space_group_name_H-M   'P 1'
#
loop_
_entity.id
_entity.type
_entity.pdbx_description
1 polymer ?
#
loop_
_entity_poly.entity_id
_entity_poly.type
_entity_poly.pdbx_seq_one_letter_code
_entity_poly.pdbx_strand_id
1 'polypeptide(L)'
;MKILTSAFTVILSCLGIVVFEAEKKNNLNDIPSDIVVPKMIEGKPTAGKRVKHHWPEENNTAIHHALYLPENWNAKSKWPVIIEFAGNGGYKNNLGDVSLGTVEGCSLGYGITKGRNAIWACLPFVDSKNKQNATNWWGDADATVEYTLRSVKNICEQYQGDSENIILVGFSRGSIACSYIGLRNNEIAKLWKGLICHSHIDGVTKWPYKDSDKESALARWQRLQGRAAFISHEISTQKAKEFLTISKVLGDFTFMDLPFPNHSDKWVLKDLEERKKVQAWFEKIISTPSKGS
;
A
#
# COMPACT_ATOMS: atom_id res chain seq x y z
N MET A 1 -31.28 17.01 85.53
CA MET A 1 -31.49 15.93 84.56
C MET A 1 -31.49 16.58 83.19
N LYS A 2 -30.33 16.59 82.46
CA LYS A 2 -30.15 17.23 81.15
C LYS A 2 -30.12 16.14 80.11
N ILE A 3 -31.08 16.20 79.25
CA ILE A 3 -31.20 15.27 78.07
C ILE A 3 -30.32 15.83 76.94
N LEU A 4 -29.29 15.09 76.57
CA LEU A 4 -28.52 15.37 75.36
C LEU A 4 -29.18 14.70 74.16
N THR A 5 -29.63 15.51 73.23
CA THR A 5 -30.08 15.06 71.92
C THR A 5 -28.87 15.05 71.00
N SER A 6 -28.49 13.84 70.53
CA SER A 6 -27.45 13.62 69.51
C SER A 6 -28.05 13.74 68.13
N ALA A 7 -27.57 14.69 67.33
CA ALA A 7 -27.95 14.85 65.93
C ALA A 7 -27.02 13.97 65.08
N PHE A 8 -27.61 13.00 64.40
CA PHE A 8 -26.91 12.20 63.35
C PHE A 8 -26.91 12.96 62.03
N THR A 9 -25.72 13.41 61.61
CA THR A 9 -25.55 13.98 60.28
C THR A 9 -25.28 12.85 59.30
N VAL A 10 -26.20 12.58 58.37
CA VAL A 10 -26.01 11.64 57.27
C VAL A 10 -25.28 12.37 56.15
N ILE A 11 -24.03 11.99 55.91
CA ILE A 11 -23.26 12.44 54.74
C ILE A 11 -23.64 11.56 53.56
N LEU A 12 -24.41 12.09 52.62
CA LEU A 12 -24.75 11.44 51.33
C LEU A 12 -23.56 11.68 50.37
N SER A 13 -22.69 10.70 50.20
CA SER A 13 -21.63 10.74 49.20
C SER A 13 -22.22 10.44 47.81
N CYS A 14 -22.37 11.47 46.98
CA CYS A 14 -22.67 11.29 45.56
C CYS A 14 -21.45 10.70 44.87
N LEU A 15 -21.44 9.40 44.62
CA LEU A 15 -20.53 8.77 43.64
C LEU A 15 -20.93 9.26 42.26
N GLY A 16 -20.20 10.23 41.73
CA GLY A 16 -20.27 10.61 40.32
C GLY A 16 -19.74 9.45 39.46
N ILE A 17 -20.66 8.76 38.78
CA ILE A 17 -20.28 7.80 37.74
C ILE A 17 -19.74 8.65 36.58
N VAL A 18 -18.42 8.71 36.46
CA VAL A 18 -17.78 9.25 35.25
C VAL A 18 -17.98 8.21 34.18
N VAL A 19 -19.01 8.40 33.33
CA VAL A 19 -19.17 7.61 32.12
C VAL A 19 -18.12 8.12 31.14
N PHE A 20 -17.04 7.34 30.99
CA PHE A 20 -16.13 7.53 29.86
C PHE A 20 -16.90 7.18 28.60
N GLU A 21 -17.42 8.17 27.88
CA GLU A 21 -17.81 7.99 26.51
C GLU A 21 -16.53 7.58 25.76
N ALA A 22 -16.47 6.33 25.30
CA ALA A 22 -15.43 5.89 24.39
C ALA A 22 -15.53 6.79 23.15
N GLU A 23 -14.51 7.60 22.90
CA GLU A 23 -14.43 8.41 21.66
C GLU A 23 -14.74 7.50 20.49
N LYS A 24 -15.83 7.77 19.79
CA LYS A 24 -16.23 7.05 18.58
C LYS A 24 -15.14 7.29 17.55
N LYS A 25 -14.24 6.33 17.35
CA LYS A 25 -13.18 6.42 16.35
C LYS A 25 -13.84 6.70 15.00
N ASN A 26 -13.40 7.75 14.34
CA ASN A 26 -13.92 8.13 13.02
C ASN A 26 -13.79 6.94 12.05
N ASN A 27 -14.89 6.57 11.40
CA ASN A 27 -14.87 5.53 10.37
C ASN A 27 -14.55 6.18 9.02
N LEU A 28 -13.51 5.72 8.35
CA LEU A 28 -13.12 6.17 7.03
C LEU A 28 -14.26 6.06 6.02
N ASN A 29 -15.12 5.05 6.13
CA ASN A 29 -16.23 4.82 5.22
C ASN A 29 -17.36 5.87 5.34
N ASP A 30 -17.39 6.64 6.43
CA ASP A 30 -18.35 7.75 6.59
C ASP A 30 -17.92 9.01 5.82
N ILE A 31 -16.69 9.08 5.35
CA ILE A 31 -16.16 10.19 4.56
C ILE A 31 -16.38 9.90 3.07
N PRO A 32 -17.04 10.79 2.30
CA PRO A 32 -17.22 10.58 0.87
C PRO A 32 -15.88 10.61 0.12
N SER A 33 -15.76 9.80 -0.94
CA SER A 33 -14.64 9.88 -1.86
C SER A 33 -14.84 11.06 -2.82
N ASP A 34 -13.81 11.86 -3.03
CA ASP A 34 -13.79 12.96 -3.99
C ASP A 34 -13.21 12.55 -5.35
N ILE A 35 -12.56 11.38 -5.41
CA ILE A 35 -12.11 10.76 -6.65
C ILE A 35 -12.54 9.29 -6.71
N VAL A 36 -12.75 8.81 -7.93
CA VAL A 36 -13.22 7.44 -8.20
C VAL A 36 -12.25 6.75 -9.14
N VAL A 37 -11.77 5.58 -8.73
CA VAL A 37 -10.91 4.75 -9.59
C VAL A 37 -11.72 4.31 -10.82
N PRO A 38 -11.23 4.53 -12.05
CA PRO A 38 -11.91 4.08 -13.26
C PRO A 38 -12.14 2.57 -13.24
N LYS A 39 -13.31 2.13 -13.69
CA LYS A 39 -13.58 0.71 -13.90
C LYS A 39 -12.58 0.15 -14.92
N MET A 40 -12.09 -1.05 -14.65
CA MET A 40 -11.26 -1.77 -15.59
C MET A 40 -12.12 -2.24 -16.78
N ILE A 41 -11.64 -2.03 -18.00
CA ILE A 41 -12.31 -2.40 -19.24
C ILE A 41 -11.38 -3.26 -20.10
N GLU A 42 -11.93 -4.02 -21.01
CA GLU A 42 -11.16 -4.67 -22.07
C GLU A 42 -10.75 -3.63 -23.11
N GLY A 43 -9.61 -3.83 -23.77
CA GLY A 43 -9.16 -2.98 -24.87
C GLY A 43 -7.68 -2.62 -24.82
N LYS A 44 -7.29 -1.72 -25.72
CA LYS A 44 -5.91 -1.22 -25.79
C LYS A 44 -5.67 -0.11 -24.76
N PRO A 45 -4.50 -0.08 -24.12
CA PRO A 45 -4.11 1.02 -23.24
C PRO A 45 -4.14 2.37 -23.97
N THR A 46 -4.90 3.32 -23.42
CA THR A 46 -5.03 4.69 -23.92
C THR A 46 -5.13 5.65 -22.75
N ALA A 47 -4.82 6.92 -22.97
CA ALA A 47 -4.88 7.97 -21.94
C ALA A 47 -6.25 8.00 -21.23
N GLY A 48 -6.24 8.05 -19.89
CA GLY A 48 -7.43 8.09 -19.05
C GLY A 48 -8.21 6.78 -18.95
N LYS A 49 -7.71 5.67 -19.51
CA LYS A 49 -8.36 4.36 -19.45
C LYS A 49 -7.60 3.38 -18.57
N ARG A 50 -8.32 2.68 -17.71
CA ARG A 50 -7.84 1.54 -16.94
C ARG A 50 -8.24 0.27 -17.66
N VAL A 51 -7.27 -0.47 -18.17
CA VAL A 51 -7.53 -1.65 -19.00
C VAL A 51 -7.06 -2.93 -18.32
N LYS A 52 -7.77 -4.02 -18.55
CA LYS A 52 -7.28 -5.36 -18.29
C LYS A 52 -6.24 -5.69 -19.37
N HIS A 53 -5.02 -5.91 -18.94
CA HIS A 53 -3.90 -6.11 -19.85
C HIS A 53 -3.13 -7.38 -19.49
N HIS A 54 -2.61 -8.06 -20.47
CA HIS A 54 -1.69 -9.20 -20.33
C HIS A 54 -0.60 -9.09 -21.38
N TRP A 55 0.55 -9.62 -21.07
CA TRP A 55 1.63 -9.70 -22.04
C TRP A 55 1.43 -10.90 -22.95
N PRO A 56 2.05 -10.95 -24.14
CA PRO A 56 1.90 -12.07 -25.09
C PRO A 56 2.18 -13.45 -24.46
N GLU A 57 3.08 -13.53 -23.49
CA GLU A 57 3.44 -14.76 -22.80
C GLU A 57 2.26 -15.35 -22.01
N GLU A 58 1.29 -14.52 -21.60
CA GLU A 58 0.10 -14.94 -20.84
C GLU A 58 -1.14 -15.19 -21.71
N ASN A 59 -1.05 -15.13 -23.05
CA ASN A 59 -2.22 -15.26 -23.97
C ASN A 59 -3.08 -16.52 -23.74
N ASN A 60 -2.52 -17.60 -23.20
CA ASN A 60 -3.24 -18.84 -22.91
C ASN A 60 -3.46 -19.06 -21.39
N THR A 61 -3.55 -17.97 -20.64
CA THR A 61 -3.74 -17.98 -19.19
C THR A 61 -4.81 -16.97 -18.76
N ALA A 62 -5.24 -17.02 -17.51
CA ALA A 62 -6.05 -15.97 -16.89
C ALA A 62 -5.20 -14.91 -16.17
N ILE A 63 -3.87 -14.98 -16.28
CA ILE A 63 -2.95 -14.01 -15.66
C ILE A 63 -3.07 -12.66 -16.39
N HIS A 64 -3.35 -11.62 -15.64
CA HIS A 64 -3.49 -10.27 -16.17
C HIS A 64 -3.15 -9.22 -15.10
N HIS A 65 -2.89 -8.01 -15.55
CA HIS A 65 -2.73 -6.83 -14.70
C HIS A 65 -3.68 -5.71 -15.11
N ALA A 66 -3.93 -4.78 -14.23
CA ALA A 66 -4.60 -3.54 -14.60
C ALA A 66 -3.55 -2.50 -14.98
N LEU A 67 -3.67 -1.93 -16.18
CA LEU A 67 -2.80 -0.86 -16.66
C LEU A 67 -3.62 0.41 -16.90
N TYR A 68 -3.13 1.51 -16.35
CA TYR A 68 -3.72 2.84 -16.50
C TYR A 68 -2.68 3.81 -17.04
N LEU A 69 -2.95 4.43 -18.16
CA LEU A 69 -2.18 5.56 -18.66
C LEU A 69 -2.82 6.86 -18.17
N PRO A 70 -2.06 7.83 -17.61
CA PRO A 70 -2.66 9.04 -17.06
C PRO A 70 -3.45 9.83 -18.11
N GLU A 71 -4.42 10.63 -17.66
CA GLU A 71 -5.29 11.42 -18.57
C GLU A 71 -4.50 12.29 -19.57
N ASN A 72 -3.34 12.80 -19.12
CA ASN A 72 -2.45 13.64 -19.90
C ASN A 72 -1.33 12.85 -20.61
N TRP A 73 -1.41 11.52 -20.64
CA TRP A 73 -0.40 10.68 -21.28
C TRP A 73 -0.23 11.00 -22.77
N ASN A 74 1.02 11.03 -23.20
CA ASN A 74 1.42 11.12 -24.61
C ASN A 74 2.72 10.34 -24.82
N ALA A 75 2.95 9.91 -26.06
CA ALA A 75 4.12 9.10 -26.44
C ALA A 75 5.42 9.91 -26.61
N LYS A 76 5.41 11.22 -26.38
CA LYS A 76 6.58 12.09 -26.56
C LYS A 76 7.32 12.38 -25.23
N SER A 77 6.67 12.12 -24.09
CA SER A 77 7.20 12.40 -22.77
C SER A 77 7.49 11.11 -22.01
N LYS A 78 8.47 11.10 -21.13
CA LYS A 78 8.70 10.06 -20.17
C LYS A 78 7.78 10.25 -18.94
N TRP A 79 7.27 9.15 -18.41
CA TRP A 79 6.27 9.14 -17.34
C TRP A 79 6.75 8.35 -16.15
N PRO A 80 6.73 8.92 -14.94
CA PRO A 80 6.91 8.12 -13.74
C PRO A 80 5.97 6.92 -13.74
N VAL A 81 6.39 5.81 -13.11
CA VAL A 81 5.62 4.58 -13.06
C VAL A 81 5.31 4.21 -11.61
N ILE A 82 4.07 3.91 -11.32
CA ILE A 82 3.66 3.28 -10.07
C ILE A 82 3.30 1.84 -10.35
N ILE A 83 4.01 0.93 -9.69
CA ILE A 83 3.68 -0.49 -9.63
C ILE A 83 2.98 -0.76 -8.31
N GLU A 84 1.80 -1.39 -8.34
CA GLU A 84 1.01 -1.66 -7.15
C GLU A 84 0.71 -3.14 -7.00
N PHE A 85 0.82 -3.65 -5.75
CA PHE A 85 0.36 -4.96 -5.36
C PHE A 85 -0.85 -4.89 -4.43
N ALA A 86 -1.85 -5.73 -4.70
CA ALA A 86 -3.11 -5.80 -3.98
C ALA A 86 -2.96 -6.34 -2.54
N GLY A 87 -3.88 -5.95 -1.66
CA GLY A 87 -4.10 -6.59 -0.36
C GLY A 87 -4.49 -8.07 -0.48
N ASN A 88 -4.61 -8.77 0.65
CA ASN A 88 -5.06 -10.17 0.66
C ASN A 88 -6.57 -10.26 0.44
N GLY A 89 -7.02 -11.26 -0.30
CA GLY A 89 -8.44 -11.46 -0.57
C GLY A 89 -9.20 -12.04 0.63
N GLY A 90 -10.54 -11.91 0.57
CA GLY A 90 -11.44 -12.44 1.58
C GLY A 90 -11.48 -11.68 2.91
N TYR A 91 -10.79 -10.55 3.02
CA TYR A 91 -10.84 -9.72 4.22
C TYR A 91 -12.13 -8.90 4.30
N LYS A 92 -12.76 -8.94 5.48
CA LYS A 92 -13.91 -8.11 5.86
C LYS A 92 -13.83 -7.78 7.35
N ASN A 93 -14.31 -6.60 7.76
CA ASN A 93 -14.44 -6.23 9.17
C ASN A 93 -15.75 -5.48 9.45
N ASN A 94 -16.00 -5.16 10.73
CA ASN A 94 -17.22 -4.49 11.19
C ASN A 94 -17.27 -3.01 10.80
N LEU A 95 -16.17 -2.44 10.29
CA LEU A 95 -16.12 -1.06 9.80
C LEU A 95 -16.56 -0.96 8.33
N GLY A 96 -16.84 -2.12 7.69
CA GLY A 96 -17.22 -2.18 6.28
C GLY A 96 -16.03 -2.26 5.31
N ASP A 97 -14.82 -2.45 5.81
CA ASP A 97 -13.65 -2.61 4.95
C ASP A 97 -13.68 -3.98 4.27
N VAL A 98 -13.32 -4.00 2.99
CA VAL A 98 -13.27 -5.20 2.16
C VAL A 98 -12.00 -5.19 1.31
N SER A 99 -11.30 -6.33 1.24
CA SER A 99 -10.23 -6.55 0.27
C SER A 99 -10.53 -7.78 -0.60
N LEU A 100 -10.52 -7.59 -1.91
CA LEU A 100 -10.81 -8.63 -2.89
C LEU A 100 -9.58 -9.47 -3.23
N GLY A 101 -8.38 -8.97 -3.00
CA GLY A 101 -7.14 -9.64 -3.36
C GLY A 101 -6.81 -9.61 -4.85
N THR A 102 -7.49 -8.77 -5.61
CA THR A 102 -7.38 -8.71 -7.07
C THR A 102 -6.80 -7.38 -7.53
N VAL A 103 -6.25 -7.35 -8.73
CA VAL A 103 -5.70 -6.14 -9.36
C VAL A 103 -6.76 -5.04 -9.54
N GLU A 104 -8.02 -5.43 -9.72
CA GLU A 104 -9.17 -4.52 -9.83
C GLU A 104 -9.43 -3.76 -8.52
N GLY A 105 -9.10 -4.38 -7.38
CA GLY A 105 -9.31 -3.80 -6.05
C GLY A 105 -8.31 -2.72 -5.65
N CYS A 106 -7.20 -2.59 -6.37
CA CYS A 106 -6.14 -1.61 -6.10
C CYS A 106 -6.62 -0.16 -6.27
N SER A 107 -6.09 0.74 -5.46
CA SER A 107 -6.46 2.17 -5.50
C SER A 107 -5.34 3.14 -5.10
N LEU A 108 -4.23 2.67 -4.52
CA LEU A 108 -3.16 3.55 -4.02
C LEU A 108 -2.57 4.41 -5.13
N GLY A 109 -2.13 3.80 -6.23
CA GLY A 109 -1.48 4.55 -7.31
C GLY A 109 -2.39 5.58 -7.95
N TYR A 110 -3.68 5.26 -8.12
CA TYR A 110 -4.66 6.22 -8.63
C TYR A 110 -4.90 7.37 -7.65
N GLY A 111 -5.08 7.07 -6.37
CA GLY A 111 -5.30 8.07 -5.33
C GLY A 111 -4.10 9.00 -5.12
N ILE A 112 -2.88 8.46 -5.19
CA ILE A 112 -1.64 9.23 -5.07
C ILE A 112 -1.50 10.22 -6.22
N THR A 113 -1.87 9.86 -7.44
CA THR A 113 -1.68 10.70 -8.64
C THR A 113 -2.96 11.40 -9.10
N LYS A 114 -4.11 11.06 -8.53
CA LYS A 114 -5.44 11.47 -9.05
C LYS A 114 -5.61 11.15 -10.54
N GLY A 115 -5.01 10.05 -11.00
CA GLY A 115 -5.05 9.63 -12.40
C GLY A 115 -4.22 10.50 -13.36
N ARG A 116 -3.26 11.28 -12.85
CA ARG A 116 -2.42 12.18 -13.66
C ARG A 116 -0.94 11.97 -13.38
N ASN A 117 -0.11 12.35 -14.33
CA ASN A 117 1.34 12.51 -14.17
C ASN A 117 2.13 11.22 -13.88
N ALA A 118 1.51 10.05 -13.86
CA ALA A 118 2.21 8.77 -13.76
C ALA A 118 1.41 7.64 -14.41
N ILE A 119 2.10 6.68 -15.00
CA ILE A 119 1.55 5.39 -15.40
C ILE A 119 1.31 4.56 -14.13
N TRP A 120 0.17 3.90 -14.02
CA TRP A 120 -0.18 3.05 -12.90
C TRP A 120 -0.50 1.63 -13.36
N ALA A 121 0.24 0.66 -12.85
CA ALA A 121 0.02 -0.75 -13.13
C ALA A 121 -0.16 -1.54 -11.83
N CYS A 122 -1.31 -2.22 -11.71
CA CYS A 122 -1.56 -3.14 -10.60
C CYS A 122 -1.19 -4.55 -11.07
N LEU A 123 -0.08 -5.08 -10.56
CA LEU A 123 0.43 -6.38 -11.00
C LEU A 123 -0.16 -7.52 -10.16
N PRO A 124 -0.37 -8.69 -10.76
CA PRO A 124 -0.86 -9.87 -10.06
C PRO A 124 0.23 -10.49 -9.18
N PHE A 125 -0.21 -11.24 -8.17
CA PHE A 125 0.55 -12.37 -7.68
C PHE A 125 0.25 -13.55 -8.59
N VAL A 126 1.29 -14.16 -9.15
CA VAL A 126 1.14 -15.21 -10.18
C VAL A 126 0.90 -16.57 -9.52
N ASP A 127 -0.18 -17.24 -9.88
CA ASP A 127 -0.39 -18.66 -9.60
C ASP A 127 0.00 -19.47 -10.84
N SER A 128 1.26 -19.84 -10.94
CA SER A 128 1.82 -20.56 -12.08
C SER A 128 1.14 -21.90 -12.32
N LYS A 129 0.74 -22.59 -11.24
CA LYS A 129 0.09 -23.91 -11.30
C LYS A 129 -1.28 -23.83 -11.98
N ASN A 130 -2.09 -22.84 -11.57
CA ASN A 130 -3.45 -22.68 -12.07
C ASN A 130 -3.53 -21.68 -13.22
N LYS A 131 -2.42 -21.09 -13.64
CA LYS A 131 -2.29 -20.10 -14.72
C LYS A 131 -3.25 -18.92 -14.56
N GLN A 132 -3.30 -18.34 -13.37
CA GLN A 132 -4.20 -17.24 -12.99
C GLN A 132 -3.58 -16.30 -11.97
N ASN A 133 -4.28 -15.23 -11.63
CA ASN A 133 -3.91 -14.34 -10.53
C ASN A 133 -4.25 -15.01 -9.19
N ALA A 134 -3.31 -15.02 -8.24
CA ALA A 134 -3.54 -15.45 -6.87
C ALA A 134 -4.23 -14.33 -6.07
N THR A 135 -5.39 -14.63 -5.49
CA THR A 135 -6.14 -13.68 -4.65
C THR A 135 -5.69 -13.68 -3.20
N ASN A 136 -5.06 -14.78 -2.75
CA ASN A 136 -4.54 -14.93 -1.39
C ASN A 136 -3.05 -15.28 -1.42
N TRP A 137 -2.27 -14.67 -0.52
CA TRP A 137 -0.83 -14.81 -0.42
C TRP A 137 -0.13 -14.66 -1.77
N TRP A 138 0.87 -15.48 -2.06
CA TRP A 138 1.86 -15.19 -3.10
C TRP A 138 1.64 -15.95 -4.41
N GLY A 139 0.86 -17.06 -4.39
CA GLY A 139 0.94 -18.01 -5.48
C GLY A 139 2.37 -18.53 -5.62
N ASP A 140 3.02 -18.21 -6.72
CA ASP A 140 4.43 -18.44 -7.00
C ASP A 140 5.19 -17.10 -6.94
N ALA A 141 5.96 -16.92 -5.86
CA ALA A 141 6.67 -15.68 -5.61
C ALA A 141 7.76 -15.39 -6.64
N ASP A 142 8.45 -16.42 -7.15
CA ASP A 142 9.51 -16.25 -8.14
C ASP A 142 8.92 -15.90 -9.50
N ALA A 143 7.84 -16.57 -9.93
CA ALA A 143 7.08 -16.20 -11.12
C ALA A 143 6.49 -14.78 -11.02
N THR A 144 6.08 -14.35 -9.82
CA THR A 144 5.63 -12.97 -9.59
C THR A 144 6.78 -11.96 -9.79
N VAL A 145 7.99 -12.28 -9.35
CA VAL A 145 9.19 -11.46 -9.60
C VAL A 145 9.47 -11.37 -11.10
N GLU A 146 9.49 -12.49 -11.81
CA GLU A 146 9.72 -12.51 -13.26
C GLU A 146 8.67 -11.72 -14.04
N TYR A 147 7.39 -11.90 -13.67
CA TYR A 147 6.29 -11.10 -14.24
C TYR A 147 6.48 -9.60 -14.00
N THR A 148 6.92 -9.23 -12.80
CA THR A 148 7.14 -7.82 -12.44
C THR A 148 8.30 -7.21 -13.23
N LEU A 149 9.44 -7.89 -13.32
CA LEU A 149 10.60 -7.46 -14.11
C LEU A 149 10.21 -7.22 -15.57
N ARG A 150 9.54 -8.20 -16.18
CA ARG A 150 9.04 -8.10 -17.55
C ARG A 150 8.04 -6.96 -17.72
N SER A 151 7.10 -6.80 -16.78
CA SER A 151 6.09 -5.75 -16.84
C SER A 151 6.70 -4.37 -16.78
N VAL A 152 7.64 -4.13 -15.87
CA VAL A 152 8.34 -2.84 -15.77
C VAL A 152 9.08 -2.53 -17.06
N LYS A 153 9.84 -3.50 -17.59
CA LYS A 153 10.54 -3.34 -18.88
C LYS A 153 9.56 -2.95 -20.00
N ASN A 154 8.50 -3.72 -20.16
CA ASN A 154 7.52 -3.50 -21.25
C ASN A 154 6.77 -2.17 -21.09
N ILE A 155 6.43 -1.75 -19.86
CA ILE A 155 5.81 -0.44 -19.60
C ILE A 155 6.77 0.69 -20.00
N CYS A 156 8.04 0.59 -19.69
CA CYS A 156 9.03 1.59 -20.05
C CYS A 156 9.25 1.67 -21.56
N GLU A 157 9.29 0.54 -22.26
CA GLU A 157 9.53 0.46 -23.69
C GLU A 157 8.29 0.86 -24.52
N GLN A 158 7.11 0.35 -24.17
CA GLN A 158 5.90 0.50 -24.99
C GLN A 158 5.07 1.73 -24.65
N TYR A 159 5.09 2.18 -23.37
CA TYR A 159 4.24 3.27 -22.89
C TYR A 159 5.04 4.47 -22.35
N GLN A 160 6.34 4.56 -22.67
CA GLN A 160 7.20 5.68 -22.25
C GLN A 160 7.35 5.80 -20.73
N GLY A 161 7.30 4.69 -19.99
CA GLY A 161 7.64 4.69 -18.58
C GLY A 161 9.09 5.16 -18.36
N ASP A 162 9.29 5.94 -17.31
CA ASP A 162 10.62 6.41 -16.91
C ASP A 162 11.25 5.41 -15.94
N SER A 163 12.25 4.68 -16.42
CA SER A 163 12.96 3.65 -15.64
C SER A 163 13.69 4.21 -14.42
N GLU A 164 13.99 5.52 -14.38
CA GLU A 164 14.60 6.18 -13.23
C GLU A 164 13.57 6.64 -12.18
N ASN A 165 12.28 6.58 -12.50
CA ASN A 165 11.20 7.08 -11.66
C ASN A 165 10.10 6.04 -11.45
N ILE A 166 10.48 4.87 -10.92
CA ILE A 166 9.54 3.78 -10.62
C ILE A 166 9.34 3.68 -9.11
N ILE A 167 8.09 3.79 -8.66
CA ILE A 167 7.69 3.66 -7.26
C ILE A 167 6.87 2.37 -7.10
N LEU A 168 7.26 1.53 -6.15
CA LEU A 168 6.52 0.33 -5.77
C LEU A 168 5.60 0.67 -4.60
N VAL A 169 4.32 0.34 -4.74
CA VAL A 169 3.32 0.60 -3.69
C VAL A 169 2.53 -0.65 -3.35
N GLY A 170 2.00 -0.71 -2.14
CA GLY A 170 1.13 -1.81 -1.75
C GLY A 170 0.37 -1.58 -0.45
N PHE A 171 -0.78 -2.24 -0.37
CA PHE A 171 -1.64 -2.26 0.81
C PHE A 171 -1.66 -3.66 1.42
N SER A 172 -1.60 -3.77 2.76
CA SER A 172 -1.74 -5.03 3.50
C SER A 172 -0.74 -6.09 3.00
N ARG A 173 -1.19 -7.21 2.39
CA ARG A 173 -0.33 -8.17 1.70
C ARG A 173 0.56 -7.48 0.66
N GLY A 174 0.02 -6.55 -0.12
CA GLY A 174 0.78 -5.77 -1.10
C GLY A 174 1.88 -4.93 -0.47
N SER A 175 1.66 -4.42 0.73
CA SER A 175 2.68 -3.71 1.50
C SER A 175 3.81 -4.66 1.95
N ILE A 176 3.47 -5.86 2.40
CA ILE A 176 4.47 -6.91 2.67
C ILE A 176 5.22 -7.27 1.38
N ALA A 177 4.51 -7.32 0.23
CA ALA A 177 5.11 -7.61 -1.06
C ALA A 177 6.14 -6.55 -1.51
N CYS A 178 6.05 -5.30 -1.06
CA CYS A 178 7.08 -4.30 -1.33
C CYS A 178 8.48 -4.78 -0.92
N SER A 179 8.58 -5.54 0.18
CA SER A 179 9.81 -6.22 0.56
C SER A 179 9.89 -7.66 0.04
N TYR A 180 8.87 -8.49 0.29
CA TYR A 180 8.90 -9.91 0.00
C TYR A 180 9.09 -10.24 -1.49
N ILE A 181 8.47 -9.46 -2.37
CA ILE A 181 8.60 -9.55 -3.83
C ILE A 181 9.58 -8.48 -4.33
N GLY A 182 9.33 -7.21 -4.02
CA GLY A 182 10.07 -6.07 -4.57
C GLY A 182 11.54 -5.99 -4.14
N LEU A 183 11.91 -6.54 -2.98
CA LEU A 183 13.30 -6.64 -2.51
C LEU A 183 13.79 -8.09 -2.44
N ARG A 184 13.16 -9.01 -3.18
CA ARG A 184 13.46 -10.44 -3.11
C ARG A 184 14.91 -10.76 -3.50
N ASN A 185 15.41 -10.13 -4.54
CA ASN A 185 16.81 -10.24 -5.00
C ASN A 185 17.33 -8.88 -5.47
N ASN A 186 18.61 -8.84 -5.85
CA ASN A 186 19.27 -7.60 -6.24
C ASN A 186 18.77 -7.05 -7.59
N GLU A 187 18.25 -7.89 -8.47
CA GLU A 187 17.77 -7.48 -9.79
C GLU A 187 16.49 -6.65 -9.65
N ILE A 188 15.45 -7.22 -9.05
CA ILE A 188 14.17 -6.51 -8.87
C ILE A 188 14.32 -5.34 -7.90
N ALA A 189 15.16 -5.47 -6.87
CA ALA A 189 15.37 -4.39 -5.91
C ALA A 189 15.90 -3.10 -6.54
N LYS A 190 16.68 -3.18 -7.62
CA LYS A 190 17.24 -2.01 -8.32
C LYS A 190 16.21 -1.20 -9.09
N LEU A 191 15.04 -1.76 -9.39
CA LEU A 191 14.00 -1.07 -10.15
C LEU A 191 13.42 0.15 -9.42
N TRP A 192 13.37 0.10 -8.08
CA TRP A 192 12.57 1.02 -7.30
C TRP A 192 13.35 2.26 -6.89
N LYS A 193 12.85 3.41 -7.24
CA LYS A 193 13.32 4.69 -6.69
C LYS A 193 12.84 4.89 -5.25
N GLY A 194 11.67 4.37 -4.92
CA GLY A 194 11.12 4.39 -3.56
C GLY A 194 9.97 3.41 -3.38
N LEU A 195 9.57 3.22 -2.13
CA LEU A 195 8.48 2.34 -1.73
C LEU A 195 7.38 3.12 -1.01
N ILE A 196 6.11 2.73 -1.20
CA ILE A 196 4.97 3.19 -0.36
C ILE A 196 4.29 1.95 0.20
N CYS A 197 4.41 1.75 1.51
CA CYS A 197 3.91 0.59 2.23
C CYS A 197 2.77 1.00 3.16
N HIS A 198 1.53 0.55 2.90
CA HIS A 198 0.40 0.86 3.75
C HIS A 198 -0.07 -0.35 4.54
N SER A 199 -0.21 -0.19 5.86
CA SER A 199 -0.66 -1.12 6.87
C SER A 199 0.44 -2.03 7.41
N HIS A 200 0.82 -3.08 6.72
CA HIS A 200 1.83 -4.03 7.21
C HIS A 200 3.17 -3.84 6.51
N ILE A 201 4.26 -4.23 7.20
CA ILE A 201 5.55 -4.45 6.56
C ILE A 201 6.08 -5.83 6.90
N ASP A 202 6.86 -6.38 6.00
CA ASP A 202 7.52 -7.67 6.14
C ASP A 202 8.49 -7.67 7.34
N GLY A 203 8.44 -8.73 8.17
CA GLY A 203 9.30 -8.92 9.34
C GLY A 203 8.76 -8.40 10.67
N VAL A 204 7.71 -7.58 10.70
CA VAL A 204 7.06 -7.12 11.94
C VAL A 204 6.18 -8.20 12.54
N THR A 205 5.46 -8.93 11.70
CA THR A 205 4.61 -10.06 12.10
C THR A 205 5.04 -11.29 11.32
N LYS A 206 5.15 -12.43 12.01
CA LYS A 206 5.37 -13.73 11.35
C LYS A 206 4.05 -14.22 10.75
N TRP A 207 4.03 -14.39 9.44
CA TRP A 207 2.88 -14.86 8.68
C TRP A 207 3.05 -16.32 8.23
N PRO A 208 1.97 -17.00 7.82
CA PRO A 208 2.06 -18.42 7.43
C PRO A 208 2.59 -18.61 5.99
N TYR A 209 3.73 -18.01 5.66
CA TYR A 209 4.42 -18.24 4.39
C TYR A 209 5.92 -18.45 4.61
N LYS A 210 6.58 -19.03 3.63
CA LYS A 210 8.01 -19.33 3.67
C LYS A 210 8.82 -18.03 3.81
N ASP A 211 9.86 -18.06 4.65
CA ASP A 211 10.78 -16.94 4.88
C ASP A 211 10.08 -15.67 5.41
N SER A 212 8.96 -15.83 6.15
CA SER A 212 8.23 -14.73 6.81
C SER A 212 8.85 -14.33 8.16
N ASP A 213 9.93 -14.98 8.56
CA ASP A 213 10.64 -14.67 9.78
C ASP A 213 11.39 -13.33 9.68
N LYS A 214 11.73 -12.81 10.85
CA LYS A 214 12.38 -11.51 11.00
C LYS A 214 13.73 -11.42 10.28
N GLU A 215 14.53 -12.49 10.33
CA GLU A 215 15.86 -12.52 9.74
C GLU A 215 15.79 -12.48 8.21
N SER A 216 14.95 -13.32 7.62
CA SER A 216 14.70 -13.35 6.18
C SER A 216 14.15 -12.01 5.67
N ALA A 217 13.21 -11.40 6.40
CA ALA A 217 12.69 -10.08 6.07
C ALA A 217 13.76 -8.99 6.13
N LEU A 218 14.61 -9.03 7.16
CA LEU A 218 15.72 -8.09 7.30
C LEU A 218 16.70 -8.19 6.11
N ALA A 219 17.05 -9.41 5.70
CA ALA A 219 17.91 -9.62 4.53
C ALA A 219 17.33 -9.02 3.24
N ARG A 220 15.99 -8.99 3.11
CA ARG A 220 15.31 -8.28 2.02
C ARG A 220 15.39 -6.77 2.20
N TRP A 221 15.03 -6.23 3.36
CA TRP A 221 15.05 -4.79 3.64
C TRP A 221 16.43 -4.15 3.48
N GLN A 222 17.53 -4.88 3.73
CA GLN A 222 18.89 -4.37 3.48
C GLN A 222 19.13 -4.00 2.00
N ARG A 223 18.36 -4.58 1.06
CA ARG A 223 18.42 -4.19 -0.37
C ARG A 223 17.77 -2.86 -0.67
N LEU A 224 17.14 -2.20 0.31
CA LEU A 224 16.65 -0.82 0.16
C LEU A 224 17.80 0.17 -0.07
N GLN A 225 18.97 -0.05 0.56
CA GLN A 225 20.22 0.66 0.31
C GLN A 225 20.09 2.20 0.34
N GLY A 226 19.43 2.73 1.36
CA GLY A 226 19.29 4.18 1.57
C GLY A 226 18.18 4.86 0.76
N ARG A 227 17.43 4.10 -0.06
CA ARG A 227 16.31 4.68 -0.84
C ARG A 227 15.14 5.04 0.06
N ALA A 228 14.26 5.88 -0.46
CA ALA A 228 13.11 6.40 0.27
C ALA A 228 12.01 5.35 0.44
N ALA A 229 11.38 5.32 1.62
CA ALA A 229 10.19 4.52 1.87
C ALA A 229 9.19 5.29 2.73
N PHE A 230 7.96 5.42 2.22
CA PHE A 230 6.82 5.98 2.93
C PHE A 230 6.03 4.82 3.55
N ILE A 231 5.92 4.83 4.88
CA ILE A 231 5.25 3.77 5.64
C ILE A 231 4.08 4.38 6.38
N SER A 232 2.87 3.90 6.10
CA SER A 232 1.65 4.33 6.79
C SER A 232 0.89 3.16 7.41
N HIS A 233 0.11 3.44 8.46
CA HIS A 233 -0.66 2.42 9.16
C HIS A 233 -1.94 3.02 9.74
N GLU A 234 -3.02 2.23 9.78
CA GLU A 234 -4.34 2.60 10.31
C GLU A 234 -4.39 2.74 11.84
N ILE A 235 -3.40 2.21 12.54
CA ILE A 235 -3.32 2.30 14.00
C ILE A 235 -2.03 3.02 14.41
N SER A 236 -0.87 2.44 14.07
CA SER A 236 0.43 2.99 14.43
C SER A 236 1.54 2.36 13.62
N THR A 237 2.43 3.19 13.13
CA THR A 237 3.68 2.80 12.46
C THR A 237 4.79 2.42 13.44
N GLN A 238 4.55 2.49 14.76
CA GLN A 238 5.60 2.33 15.78
C GLN A 238 6.35 1.00 15.67
N LYS A 239 5.65 -0.12 15.47
CA LYS A 239 6.29 -1.43 15.31
C LYS A 239 7.19 -1.51 14.07
N ALA A 240 6.75 -0.90 12.96
CA ALA A 240 7.53 -0.81 11.73
C ALA A 240 8.80 0.04 11.94
N LYS A 241 8.64 1.20 12.60
CA LYS A 241 9.75 2.09 12.95
C LYS A 241 10.77 1.41 13.85
N GLU A 242 10.32 0.74 14.91
CA GLU A 242 11.18 -0.02 15.81
C GLU A 242 11.95 -1.13 15.07
N PHE A 243 11.24 -1.94 14.25
CA PHE A 243 11.86 -3.00 13.47
C PHE A 243 12.98 -2.47 12.57
N LEU A 244 12.71 -1.43 11.77
CA LEU A 244 13.68 -0.88 10.82
C LEU A 244 14.85 -0.18 11.51
N THR A 245 14.59 0.55 12.62
CA THR A 245 15.62 1.27 13.38
C THR A 245 16.55 0.32 14.13
N ILE A 246 15.98 -0.63 14.89
CA ILE A 246 16.76 -1.62 15.66
C ILE A 246 17.60 -2.48 14.74
N SER A 247 17.04 -2.83 13.58
CA SER A 247 17.70 -3.65 12.58
C SER A 247 18.70 -2.87 11.71
N LYS A 248 18.87 -1.56 11.94
CA LYS A 248 19.80 -0.69 11.22
C LYS A 248 19.66 -0.77 9.69
N VAL A 249 18.40 -0.87 9.21
CA VAL A 249 18.13 -0.81 7.78
C VAL A 249 18.44 0.59 7.27
N LEU A 250 19.26 0.70 6.24
CA LEU A 250 19.54 1.98 5.60
C LEU A 250 18.38 2.36 4.69
N GLY A 251 17.69 3.47 5.02
CA GLY A 251 16.57 4.01 4.25
C GLY A 251 16.22 5.43 4.69
N ASP A 252 15.66 6.21 3.77
CA ASP A 252 15.02 7.50 4.07
C ASP A 252 13.54 7.23 4.38
N PHE A 253 13.24 6.99 5.66
CA PHE A 253 11.92 6.55 6.10
C PHE A 253 11.04 7.73 6.49
N THR A 254 9.85 7.81 5.90
CA THR A 254 8.74 8.66 6.33
C THR A 254 7.64 7.79 6.93
N PHE A 255 7.22 8.08 8.16
CA PHE A 255 6.17 7.35 8.86
C PHE A 255 4.93 8.22 9.03
N MET A 256 3.74 7.62 8.83
CA MET A 256 2.47 8.31 8.98
C MET A 256 1.40 7.39 9.56
N ASP A 257 0.88 7.74 10.74
CA ASP A 257 -0.29 7.10 11.32
C ASP A 257 -1.55 7.73 10.73
N LEU A 258 -2.53 6.90 10.36
CA LEU A 258 -3.85 7.38 9.92
C LEU A 258 -4.76 7.59 11.14
N PRO A 259 -5.63 8.60 11.13
CA PRO A 259 -6.57 8.85 12.22
C PRO A 259 -7.81 7.93 12.18
N PHE A 260 -7.79 6.88 11.38
CA PHE A 260 -8.87 5.93 11.17
C PHE A 260 -8.42 4.52 11.52
N PRO A 261 -9.27 3.68 12.15
CA PRO A 261 -8.95 2.29 12.44
C PRO A 261 -9.21 1.34 11.25
N ASN A 262 -9.59 1.89 10.10
CA ASN A 262 -9.96 1.15 8.90
C ASN A 262 -8.75 0.48 8.24
N HIS A 263 -8.78 -0.83 8.09
CA HIS A 263 -7.80 -1.58 7.31
C HIS A 263 -8.16 -1.51 5.82
N SER A 264 -7.82 -0.39 5.19
CA SER A 264 -8.27 -0.06 3.84
C SER A 264 -7.31 0.92 3.16
N ASP A 265 -7.07 0.72 1.88
CA ASP A 265 -6.33 1.65 1.02
C ASP A 265 -7.21 2.82 0.50
N LYS A 266 -8.50 2.84 0.82
CA LYS A 266 -9.47 3.81 0.28
C LYS A 266 -9.29 5.24 0.81
N TRP A 267 -8.45 5.45 1.84
CA TRP A 267 -8.12 6.77 2.34
C TRP A 267 -7.49 7.68 1.27
N VAL A 268 -6.76 7.11 0.31
CA VAL A 268 -6.19 7.88 -0.80
C VAL A 268 -7.23 8.41 -1.79
N LEU A 269 -8.47 7.93 -1.72
CA LEU A 269 -9.58 8.38 -2.57
C LEU A 269 -10.42 9.50 -1.95
N LYS A 270 -10.04 9.96 -0.76
CA LYS A 270 -10.79 10.96 0.02
C LYS A 270 -9.95 12.23 0.17
N ASP A 271 -10.60 13.39 0.28
CA ASP A 271 -9.88 14.66 0.51
C ASP A 271 -9.41 14.76 1.95
N LEU A 272 -8.24 14.15 2.20
CA LEU A 272 -7.60 14.04 3.51
C LEU A 272 -6.20 14.65 3.47
N GLU A 273 -5.75 15.18 4.60
CA GLU A 273 -4.38 15.66 4.76
C GLU A 273 -3.34 14.54 4.58
N GLU A 274 -3.69 13.31 4.98
CA GLU A 274 -2.86 12.12 4.79
C GLU A 274 -2.61 11.84 3.31
N ARG A 275 -3.64 11.98 2.46
CA ARG A 275 -3.49 11.89 1.01
C ARG A 275 -2.57 12.97 0.47
N LYS A 276 -2.73 14.21 0.89
CA LYS A 276 -1.85 15.33 0.47
C LYS A 276 -0.40 15.07 0.86
N LYS A 277 -0.15 14.52 2.05
CA LYS A 277 1.21 14.16 2.49
C LYS A 277 1.87 13.10 1.61
N VAL A 278 1.17 12.01 1.27
CA VAL A 278 1.74 10.98 0.39
C VAL A 278 1.92 11.47 -1.03
N GLN A 279 1.03 12.36 -1.54
CA GLN A 279 1.18 13.02 -2.83
C GLN A 279 2.43 13.91 -2.86
N ALA A 280 2.62 14.77 -1.87
CA ALA A 280 3.80 15.61 -1.75
C ALA A 280 5.10 14.79 -1.64
N TRP A 281 5.06 13.67 -0.90
CA TRP A 281 6.19 12.74 -0.84
C TRP A 281 6.49 12.14 -2.21
N PHE A 282 5.48 11.65 -2.92
CA PHE A 282 5.65 11.09 -4.27
C PHE A 282 6.26 12.12 -5.23
N GLU A 283 5.71 13.33 -5.30
CA GLU A 283 6.22 14.42 -6.14
C GLU A 283 7.67 14.77 -5.81
N LYS A 284 8.02 14.85 -4.52
CA LYS A 284 9.40 15.08 -4.07
C LYS A 284 10.33 13.98 -4.58
N ILE A 285 9.95 12.70 -4.44
CA ILE A 285 10.82 11.59 -4.83
C ILE A 285 11.05 11.56 -6.34
N ILE A 286 10.00 11.71 -7.16
CA ILE A 286 10.15 11.66 -8.61
C ILE A 286 10.90 12.88 -9.19
N SER A 287 10.87 14.03 -8.50
CA SER A 287 11.60 15.25 -8.92
C SER A 287 13.07 15.25 -8.48
N THR A 288 13.46 14.40 -7.53
CA THR A 288 14.85 14.30 -7.07
C THR A 288 15.67 13.53 -8.12
N PRO A 289 16.82 14.08 -8.60
CA PRO A 289 17.70 13.33 -9.50
C PRO A 289 18.11 11.98 -8.87
N SER A 290 18.17 10.91 -9.68
CA SER A 290 18.74 9.63 -9.24
C SER A 290 20.18 9.88 -8.80
N LYS A 291 20.55 9.45 -7.60
CA LYS A 291 21.96 9.49 -7.19
C LYS A 291 22.69 8.60 -8.18
N GLY A 292 23.56 9.20 -9.00
CA GLY A 292 24.35 8.49 -9.99
C GLY A 292 24.97 7.23 -9.39
N SER A 293 24.71 6.10 -10.03
CA SER A 293 25.28 4.80 -9.73
C SER A 293 26.76 4.76 -10.06
#